data_88b51089a30378288a825463e31307a3
#
_entry.id   88b51089a30378288a825463e31307a3
#
_cell.length_a   1.000
_cell.length_b   1.000
_cell.length_c   1.000
_cell.angle_alpha   90.00
_cell.angle_beta   90.00
_cell.angle_gamma   90.00
#
_symmetry.space_group_name_H-M   'P 1'
#
loop_
_entity.id
_entity.type
_entity.pdbx_description
1 polymer ?
#
loop_
_entity_poly.entity_id
_entity_poly.type
_entity_poly.pdbx_seq_one_letter_code
_entity_poly.pdbx_strand_id
1 'polypeptide(L)'
;MQLDELIKILKRLYREYIKKHFKRILLSLILSIIVASTTSATAWLLDPAVKKIFIDKDQTLAWVIPLAIIFTFSAKGLALYFARINILKVGQRIAGTLQKKVANSILFSDIQTLDSRHSGKYISNILFDSGQVQHLVSVGVLNLMKDSFSVVFLVSLMFYQNWKLAIFAIFMIPLAGGLAKNLGKKVGKATTEAGEISGRLTSLLSDIFRASKMIRIYQKEEEEKENAGNIITELVNKNIRIASVMLRATPIMEALTGFMIAGFIFYSGKLINSGELEINSF
;
A
#
# COMPACT_ATOMS: atom_id res chain seq x y z
N MET A 1 7.59 19.82 -4.39
CA MET A 1 6.13 20.08 -4.34
C MET A 1 5.81 20.54 -2.93
N GLN A 2 5.34 21.77 -2.76
CA GLN A 2 5.04 22.36 -1.45
C GLN A 2 3.84 21.63 -0.84
N LEU A 3 3.82 21.48 0.48
CA LEU A 3 2.75 20.76 1.21
C LEU A 3 1.35 21.30 0.86
N ASP A 4 1.26 22.61 0.62
CA ASP A 4 0.02 23.31 0.25
C ASP A 4 -0.52 22.91 -1.13
N GLU A 5 0.34 22.63 -2.09
CA GLU A 5 -0.07 22.14 -3.41
C GLU A 5 -0.62 20.71 -3.32
N LEU A 6 0.02 19.87 -2.52
CA LEU A 6 -0.44 18.50 -2.26
C LEU A 6 -1.82 18.50 -1.61
N ILE A 7 -2.04 19.36 -0.62
CA ILE A 7 -3.33 19.50 0.07
C ILE A 7 -4.40 19.99 -0.91
N LYS A 8 -4.09 20.95 -1.80
CA LYS A 8 -5.02 21.43 -2.83
C LYS A 8 -5.42 20.32 -3.80
N ILE A 9 -4.45 19.50 -4.27
CA ILE A 9 -4.70 18.38 -5.17
C ILE A 9 -5.57 17.32 -4.48
N LEU A 10 -5.24 16.95 -3.24
CA LEU A 10 -6.02 15.96 -2.47
C LEU A 10 -7.45 16.47 -2.19
N LYS A 11 -7.62 17.74 -1.85
CA LYS A 11 -8.93 18.37 -1.63
C LYS A 11 -9.77 18.38 -2.91
N ARG A 12 -9.13 18.64 -4.07
CA ARG A 12 -9.79 18.59 -5.38
C ARG A 12 -10.20 17.16 -5.73
N LEU A 13 -9.30 16.19 -5.55
CA LEU A 13 -9.57 14.77 -5.77
C LEU A 13 -10.72 14.28 -4.89
N TYR A 14 -10.72 14.66 -3.63
CA TYR A 14 -11.81 14.34 -2.71
C TYR A 14 -13.15 14.92 -3.19
N ARG A 15 -13.21 16.23 -3.48
CA ARG A 15 -14.46 16.91 -3.82
C ARG A 15 -15.04 16.49 -5.16
N GLU A 16 -14.19 16.35 -6.19
CA GLU A 16 -14.65 16.05 -7.56
C GLU A 16 -14.92 14.56 -7.81
N TYR A 17 -14.18 13.67 -7.13
CA TYR A 17 -14.19 12.25 -7.46
C TYR A 17 -14.62 11.36 -6.28
N ILE A 18 -14.02 11.54 -5.10
CA ILE A 18 -14.23 10.65 -3.96
C ILE A 18 -15.65 10.80 -3.40
N LYS A 19 -16.14 12.04 -3.26
CA LYS A 19 -17.49 12.33 -2.72
C LYS A 19 -18.60 11.59 -3.48
N LYS A 20 -18.46 11.39 -4.79
CA LYS A 20 -19.46 10.67 -5.62
C LYS A 20 -19.57 9.19 -5.28
N HIS A 21 -18.55 8.62 -4.64
CA HIS A 21 -18.48 7.20 -4.28
C HIS A 21 -18.52 6.97 -2.77
N PHE A 22 -18.97 7.98 -1.99
CA PHE A 22 -18.96 7.97 -0.53
C PHE A 22 -19.57 6.70 0.07
N LYS A 23 -20.72 6.23 -0.43
CA LYS A 23 -21.38 5.01 0.08
C LYS A 23 -20.47 3.76 0.01
N ARG A 24 -19.71 3.60 -1.08
CA ARG A 24 -18.80 2.45 -1.24
C ARG A 24 -17.56 2.57 -0.37
N ILE A 25 -17.04 3.79 -0.19
CA ILE A 25 -15.90 4.05 0.67
C ILE A 25 -16.32 3.84 2.13
N LEU A 26 -17.49 4.31 2.53
CA LEU A 26 -18.03 4.07 3.86
C LEU A 26 -18.21 2.57 4.13
N LEU A 27 -18.75 1.82 3.16
CA LEU A 27 -18.86 0.37 3.27
C LEU A 27 -17.48 -0.30 3.43
N SER A 28 -16.48 0.12 2.64
CA SER A 28 -15.11 -0.39 2.78
C SER A 28 -14.50 -0.02 4.12
N LEU A 29 -14.82 1.15 4.68
CA LEU A 29 -14.38 1.57 6.01
C LEU A 29 -14.99 0.68 7.11
N ILE A 30 -16.29 0.43 7.06
CA ILE A 30 -16.97 -0.48 8.02
C ILE A 30 -16.35 -1.87 7.94
N LEU A 31 -16.16 -2.40 6.72
CA LEU A 31 -15.52 -3.69 6.52
C LEU A 31 -14.07 -3.71 7.02
N SER A 32 -13.33 -2.60 6.90
CA SER A 32 -11.97 -2.47 7.44
C SER A 32 -11.97 -2.49 8.97
N ILE A 33 -12.98 -1.91 9.61
CA ILE A 33 -13.16 -2.00 11.07
C ILE A 33 -13.43 -3.45 11.49
N ILE A 34 -14.26 -4.19 10.73
CA ILE A 34 -14.51 -5.61 10.99
C ILE A 34 -13.21 -6.42 10.85
N VAL A 35 -12.41 -6.16 9.81
CA VAL A 35 -11.10 -6.81 9.64
C VAL A 35 -10.16 -6.51 10.81
N ALA A 36 -10.13 -5.28 11.28
CA ALA A 36 -9.31 -4.88 12.42
C ALA A 36 -9.76 -5.53 13.73
N SER A 37 -11.07 -5.52 14.01
CA SER A 37 -11.63 -6.15 15.21
C SER A 37 -11.44 -7.66 15.22
N THR A 38 -11.63 -8.34 14.09
CA THR A 38 -11.37 -9.79 13.97
C THR A 38 -9.88 -10.11 14.10
N THR A 39 -8.97 -9.22 13.68
CA THR A 39 -7.53 -9.39 13.89
C THR A 39 -7.18 -9.34 15.39
N SER A 40 -7.71 -8.36 16.12
CA SER A 40 -7.55 -8.29 17.58
C SER A 40 -8.24 -9.45 18.31
N ALA A 41 -9.44 -9.84 17.86
CA ALA A 41 -10.14 -10.99 18.43
C ALA A 41 -9.34 -12.29 18.27
N THR A 42 -8.67 -12.48 17.12
CA THR A 42 -7.78 -13.63 16.90
C THR A 42 -6.61 -13.63 17.91
N ALA A 43 -5.98 -12.47 18.12
CA ALA A 43 -4.89 -12.35 19.10
C ALA A 43 -5.41 -12.60 20.54
N TRP A 44 -6.59 -12.10 20.87
CA TRP A 44 -7.21 -12.32 22.18
C TRP A 44 -7.60 -13.79 22.42
N LEU A 45 -8.06 -14.52 21.39
CA LEU A 45 -8.45 -15.92 21.50
C LEU A 45 -7.26 -16.87 21.75
N LEU A 46 -6.04 -16.46 21.47
CA LEU A 46 -4.85 -17.28 21.73
C LEU A 46 -4.62 -17.50 23.23
N ASP A 47 -4.86 -16.49 24.07
CA ASP A 47 -4.69 -16.61 25.51
C ASP A 47 -5.66 -17.65 26.13
N PRO A 48 -6.97 -17.59 25.96
CA PRO A 48 -7.87 -18.63 26.46
C PRO A 48 -7.65 -19.98 25.77
N ALA A 49 -7.17 -20.02 24.52
CA ALA A 49 -6.83 -21.28 23.87
C ALA A 49 -5.72 -22.02 24.63
N VAL A 50 -4.65 -21.31 25.02
CA VAL A 50 -3.55 -21.93 25.77
C VAL A 50 -3.99 -22.26 27.18
N LYS A 51 -4.61 -21.34 27.93
CA LYS A 51 -5.01 -21.56 29.33
C LYS A 51 -6.08 -22.63 29.47
N LYS A 52 -7.20 -22.49 28.76
CA LYS A 52 -8.38 -23.34 28.96
C LYS A 52 -8.25 -24.72 28.36
N ILE A 53 -7.57 -24.83 27.20
CA ILE A 53 -7.45 -26.14 26.52
C ILE A 53 -6.27 -26.93 27.08
N PHE A 54 -5.09 -26.32 27.24
CA PHE A 54 -3.87 -27.05 27.56
C PHE A 54 -3.58 -27.11 29.07
N ILE A 55 -3.94 -26.08 29.86
CA ILE A 55 -3.68 -26.02 31.29
C ILE A 55 -4.88 -26.56 32.07
N ASP A 56 -6.08 -25.98 31.88
CA ASP A 56 -7.29 -26.36 32.62
C ASP A 56 -7.97 -27.64 32.07
N LYS A 57 -7.58 -28.10 30.86
CA LYS A 57 -8.12 -29.29 30.18
C LYS A 57 -9.65 -29.32 30.09
N ASP A 58 -10.29 -28.15 29.88
CA ASP A 58 -11.74 -28.02 29.75
C ASP A 58 -12.19 -28.56 28.41
N GLN A 59 -12.89 -29.71 28.43
CA GLN A 59 -13.35 -30.39 27.22
C GLN A 59 -14.40 -29.58 26.44
N THR A 60 -15.19 -28.76 27.10
CA THR A 60 -16.23 -27.95 26.44
C THR A 60 -15.58 -26.82 25.64
N LEU A 61 -14.60 -26.11 26.23
CA LEU A 61 -13.89 -25.04 25.56
C LEU A 61 -12.92 -25.55 24.48
N ALA A 62 -12.47 -26.81 24.59
CA ALA A 62 -11.67 -27.46 23.55
C ALA A 62 -12.37 -27.53 22.18
N TRP A 63 -13.69 -27.51 22.12
CA TRP A 63 -14.48 -27.45 20.88
C TRP A 63 -14.89 -26.02 20.50
N VAL A 64 -15.25 -25.19 21.49
CA VAL A 64 -15.77 -23.85 21.26
C VAL A 64 -14.69 -22.91 20.73
N ILE A 65 -13.47 -22.95 21.30
CA ILE A 65 -12.38 -22.04 20.91
C ILE A 65 -11.92 -22.28 19.46
N PRO A 66 -11.66 -23.52 18.99
CA PRO A 66 -11.33 -23.76 17.56
C PRO A 66 -12.44 -23.30 16.61
N LEU A 67 -13.72 -23.51 16.94
CA LEU A 67 -14.84 -23.01 16.14
C LEU A 67 -14.86 -21.48 16.09
N ALA A 68 -14.62 -20.80 17.20
CA ALA A 68 -14.54 -19.36 17.26
C ALA A 68 -13.36 -18.82 16.42
N ILE A 69 -12.20 -19.51 16.42
CA ILE A 69 -11.07 -19.19 15.57
C ILE A 69 -11.45 -19.33 14.09
N ILE A 70 -12.05 -20.45 13.69
CA ILE A 70 -12.49 -20.66 12.29
C ILE A 70 -13.47 -19.54 11.88
N PHE A 71 -14.43 -19.20 12.74
CA PHE A 71 -15.40 -18.15 12.46
C PHE A 71 -14.72 -16.78 12.30
N THR A 72 -13.80 -16.40 13.19
CA THR A 72 -13.09 -15.12 13.13
C THR A 72 -12.21 -15.01 11.87
N PHE A 73 -11.50 -16.09 11.49
CA PHE A 73 -10.69 -16.09 10.26
C PHE A 73 -11.57 -16.04 9.00
N SER A 74 -12.68 -16.76 8.98
CA SER A 74 -13.64 -16.74 7.87
C SER A 74 -14.28 -15.35 7.72
N ALA A 75 -14.74 -14.76 8.81
CA ALA A 75 -15.31 -13.41 8.83
C ALA A 75 -14.29 -12.37 8.38
N LYS A 76 -13.02 -12.47 8.84
CA LYS A 76 -11.92 -11.62 8.40
C LYS A 76 -11.67 -11.73 6.90
N GLY A 77 -11.61 -12.96 6.37
CA GLY A 77 -11.38 -13.20 4.94
C GLY A 77 -12.47 -12.62 4.07
N LEU A 78 -13.74 -12.86 4.43
CA LEU A 78 -14.90 -12.33 3.71
C LEU A 78 -14.95 -10.79 3.79
N ALA A 79 -14.78 -10.21 4.96
CA ALA A 79 -14.78 -8.76 5.15
C ALA A 79 -13.66 -8.10 4.31
N LEU A 80 -12.45 -8.68 4.31
CA LEU A 80 -11.32 -8.18 3.51
C LEU A 80 -11.60 -8.28 2.01
N TYR A 81 -12.18 -9.38 1.55
CA TYR A 81 -12.55 -9.56 0.14
C TYR A 81 -13.54 -8.48 -0.31
N PHE A 82 -14.63 -8.29 0.43
CA PHE A 82 -15.62 -7.28 0.08
C PHE A 82 -15.09 -5.85 0.21
N ALA A 83 -14.24 -5.57 1.19
CA ALA A 83 -13.57 -4.27 1.31
C ALA A 83 -12.71 -3.98 0.08
N ARG A 84 -11.87 -4.95 -0.35
CA ARG A 84 -11.01 -4.83 -1.54
C ARG A 84 -11.80 -4.61 -2.82
N ILE A 85 -12.85 -5.39 -3.05
CA ILE A 85 -13.68 -5.25 -4.26
C ILE A 85 -14.37 -3.90 -4.33
N ASN A 86 -14.91 -3.42 -3.21
CA ASN A 86 -15.60 -2.13 -3.19
C ASN A 86 -14.65 -0.97 -3.48
N ILE A 87 -13.48 -0.94 -2.85
CA ILE A 87 -12.51 0.13 -3.07
C ILE A 87 -11.85 0.04 -4.46
N LEU A 88 -11.62 -1.18 -4.97
CA LEU A 88 -11.13 -1.39 -6.33
C LEU A 88 -12.09 -0.80 -7.37
N LYS A 89 -13.41 -1.07 -7.22
CA LYS A 89 -14.44 -0.49 -8.09
C LYS A 89 -14.44 1.05 -8.04
N VAL A 90 -14.15 1.64 -6.89
CA VAL A 90 -14.02 3.10 -6.75
C VAL A 90 -12.78 3.60 -7.49
N GLY A 91 -11.62 2.98 -7.27
CA GLY A 91 -10.37 3.36 -7.93
C GLY A 91 -10.46 3.28 -9.46
N GLN A 92 -11.02 2.18 -10.00
CA GLN A 92 -11.24 2.01 -11.43
C GLN A 92 -12.18 3.06 -12.03
N ARG A 93 -13.26 3.42 -11.34
CA ARG A 93 -14.18 4.47 -11.81
C ARG A 93 -13.54 5.86 -11.79
N ILE A 94 -12.71 6.15 -10.79
CA ILE A 94 -11.97 7.41 -10.72
C ILE A 94 -10.97 7.47 -11.87
N ALA A 95 -10.17 6.43 -12.10
CA ALA A 95 -9.21 6.36 -13.18
C ALA A 95 -9.91 6.53 -14.56
N GLY A 96 -10.97 5.78 -14.81
CA GLY A 96 -11.74 5.92 -16.06
C GLY A 96 -12.34 7.31 -16.26
N THR A 97 -12.76 7.98 -15.19
CA THR A 97 -13.24 9.37 -15.27
C THR A 97 -12.10 10.35 -15.58
N LEU A 98 -10.92 10.13 -14.98
CA LEU A 98 -9.73 10.92 -15.28
C LEU A 98 -9.29 10.73 -16.74
N GLN A 99 -9.22 9.47 -17.21
CA GLN A 99 -8.88 9.13 -18.60
C GLN A 99 -9.81 9.84 -19.58
N LYS A 100 -11.13 9.75 -19.34
CA LYS A 100 -12.13 10.45 -20.17
C LYS A 100 -11.94 11.97 -20.17
N LYS A 101 -11.68 12.58 -19.00
CA LYS A 101 -11.45 14.03 -18.89
C LYS A 101 -10.18 14.44 -19.64
N VAL A 102 -9.08 13.69 -19.50
CA VAL A 102 -7.82 13.99 -20.19
C VAL A 102 -7.98 13.82 -21.69
N ALA A 103 -8.58 12.72 -22.15
CA ALA A 103 -8.87 12.50 -23.56
C ALA A 103 -9.74 13.61 -24.15
N ASN A 104 -10.79 14.00 -23.45
CA ASN A 104 -11.66 15.10 -23.88
C ASN A 104 -10.89 16.44 -23.93
N SER A 105 -10.07 16.73 -22.93
CA SER A 105 -9.24 17.94 -22.92
C SER A 105 -8.27 17.99 -24.10
N ILE A 106 -7.69 16.84 -24.48
CA ILE A 106 -6.80 16.73 -25.65
C ILE A 106 -7.59 17.01 -26.95
N LEU A 107 -8.78 16.39 -27.11
CA LEU A 107 -9.60 16.54 -28.32
C LEU A 107 -10.07 17.98 -28.57
N PHE A 108 -10.26 18.76 -27.50
CA PHE A 108 -10.71 20.16 -27.57
C PHE A 108 -9.59 21.17 -27.28
N SER A 109 -8.32 20.74 -27.26
CA SER A 109 -7.17 21.64 -27.10
C SER A 109 -6.79 22.30 -28.42
N ASP A 110 -6.22 23.51 -28.35
CA ASP A 110 -5.66 24.19 -29.48
C ASP A 110 -4.50 23.41 -30.09
N ILE A 111 -4.40 23.45 -31.42
CA ILE A 111 -3.35 22.74 -32.20
C ILE A 111 -1.96 23.13 -31.71
N GLN A 112 -1.73 24.40 -31.40
CA GLN A 112 -0.46 24.91 -30.88
C GLN A 112 -0.07 24.24 -29.54
N THR A 113 -1.04 23.95 -28.68
CA THR A 113 -0.82 23.23 -27.41
C THR A 113 -0.51 21.73 -27.65
N LEU A 114 -1.15 21.14 -28.66
CA LEU A 114 -0.89 19.74 -29.04
C LEU A 114 0.48 19.56 -29.65
N ASP A 115 0.90 20.46 -30.53
CA ASP A 115 2.22 20.42 -31.18
C ASP A 115 3.38 20.76 -30.23
N SER A 116 3.09 21.46 -29.14
CA SER A 116 4.12 21.80 -28.13
C SER A 116 4.65 20.60 -27.34
N ARG A 117 3.97 19.47 -27.39
CA ARG A 117 4.34 18.24 -26.63
C ARG A 117 4.22 17.01 -27.51
N HIS A 118 5.16 16.08 -27.34
CA HIS A 118 5.14 14.79 -28.02
C HIS A 118 3.89 13.99 -27.66
N SER A 119 3.23 13.42 -28.66
CA SER A 119 2.01 12.62 -28.50
C SER A 119 2.15 11.48 -27.48
N GLY A 120 3.33 10.87 -27.38
CA GLY A 120 3.63 9.83 -26.40
C GLY A 120 3.47 10.29 -24.94
N LYS A 121 3.69 11.57 -24.64
CA LYS A 121 3.48 12.11 -23.30
C LYS A 121 1.99 12.14 -22.92
N TYR A 122 1.13 12.48 -23.84
CA TYR A 122 -0.33 12.47 -23.62
C TYR A 122 -0.84 11.03 -23.41
N ILE A 123 -0.33 10.09 -24.21
CA ILE A 123 -0.68 8.66 -24.09
C ILE A 123 -0.22 8.13 -22.73
N SER A 124 1.03 8.44 -22.32
CA SER A 124 1.56 8.06 -21.02
C SER A 124 0.73 8.62 -19.86
N ASN A 125 0.34 9.89 -19.92
CA ASN A 125 -0.51 10.51 -18.89
C ASN A 125 -1.88 9.81 -18.77
N ILE A 126 -2.50 9.45 -19.90
CA ILE A 126 -3.80 8.77 -19.89
C ILE A 126 -3.68 7.35 -19.32
N LEU A 127 -2.67 6.59 -19.72
CA LEU A 127 -2.57 5.18 -19.35
C LEU A 127 -1.82 4.99 -18.04
N PHE A 128 -0.64 5.57 -17.91
CA PHE A 128 0.23 5.34 -16.76
C PHE A 128 -0.21 6.15 -15.53
N ASP A 129 -0.37 7.47 -15.66
CA ASP A 129 -0.67 8.33 -14.50
C ASP A 129 -2.06 8.03 -13.93
N SER A 130 -3.05 7.77 -14.79
CA SER A 130 -4.38 7.36 -14.33
C SER A 130 -4.36 6.01 -13.61
N GLY A 131 -3.49 5.09 -14.05
CA GLY A 131 -3.24 3.81 -13.37
C GLY A 131 -2.62 4.00 -11.98
N GLN A 132 -1.68 4.93 -11.83
CA GLN A 132 -1.10 5.27 -10.51
C GLN A 132 -2.16 5.83 -9.54
N VAL A 133 -3.05 6.70 -10.03
CA VAL A 133 -4.16 7.22 -9.21
C VAL A 133 -5.10 6.08 -8.80
N GLN A 134 -5.42 5.16 -9.71
CA GLN A 134 -6.23 3.97 -9.40
C GLN A 134 -5.57 3.11 -8.30
N HIS A 135 -4.28 2.84 -8.43
CA HIS A 135 -3.53 2.06 -7.44
C HIS A 135 -3.50 2.76 -6.07
N LEU A 136 -3.25 4.06 -6.04
CA LEU A 136 -3.27 4.86 -4.81
C LEU A 136 -4.63 4.77 -4.10
N VAL A 137 -5.73 4.95 -4.83
CA VAL A 137 -7.08 4.91 -4.27
C VAL A 137 -7.46 3.48 -3.85
N SER A 138 -7.12 2.46 -4.64
CA SER A 138 -7.55 1.08 -4.37
C SER A 138 -6.72 0.40 -3.29
N VAL A 139 -5.39 0.52 -3.36
CA VAL A 139 -4.48 -0.18 -2.45
C VAL A 139 -4.05 0.73 -1.30
N GLY A 140 -3.64 1.96 -1.62
CA GLY A 140 -3.12 2.91 -0.64
C GLY A 140 -4.19 3.29 0.40
N VAL A 141 -5.36 3.73 -0.04
CA VAL A 141 -6.44 4.14 0.87
C VAL A 141 -6.95 2.96 1.70
N LEU A 142 -7.16 1.79 1.08
CA LEU A 142 -7.63 0.60 1.80
C LEU A 142 -6.65 0.17 2.90
N ASN A 143 -5.36 0.08 2.55
CA ASN A 143 -4.34 -0.31 3.54
C ASN A 143 -4.25 0.72 4.67
N LEU A 144 -4.27 2.02 4.37
CA LEU A 144 -4.30 3.05 5.40
C LEU A 144 -5.48 2.87 6.35
N MET A 145 -6.70 2.68 5.82
CA MET A 145 -7.89 2.47 6.65
C MET A 145 -7.76 1.21 7.50
N LYS A 146 -7.49 0.07 6.87
CA LYS A 146 -7.42 -1.23 7.54
C LYS A 146 -6.31 -1.26 8.59
N ASP A 147 -5.10 -0.83 8.22
CA ASP A 147 -3.93 -0.95 9.10
C ASP A 147 -3.99 0.06 10.24
N SER A 148 -4.53 1.29 10.02
CA SER A 148 -4.75 2.26 11.10
C SER A 148 -5.72 1.72 12.16
N PHE A 149 -6.85 1.15 11.72
CA PHE A 149 -7.79 0.53 12.67
C PHE A 149 -7.17 -0.69 13.36
N SER A 150 -6.42 -1.52 12.63
CA SER A 150 -5.74 -2.68 13.21
C SER A 150 -4.74 -2.25 14.30
N VAL A 151 -3.95 -1.20 14.07
CA VAL A 151 -3.03 -0.66 15.07
C VAL A 151 -3.80 -0.16 16.31
N VAL A 152 -4.89 0.60 16.12
CA VAL A 152 -5.69 1.11 17.24
C VAL A 152 -6.28 -0.05 18.05
N PHE A 153 -6.88 -1.04 17.40
CA PHE A 153 -7.48 -2.18 18.10
C PHE A 153 -6.44 -3.05 18.82
N LEU A 154 -5.29 -3.33 18.18
CA LEU A 154 -4.22 -4.12 18.79
C LEU A 154 -3.57 -3.38 19.95
N VAL A 155 -3.30 -2.09 19.82
CA VAL A 155 -2.77 -1.27 20.93
C VAL A 155 -3.76 -1.23 22.09
N SER A 156 -5.06 -1.06 21.81
CA SER A 156 -6.09 -1.10 22.86
C SER A 156 -6.13 -2.45 23.57
N LEU A 157 -6.00 -3.55 22.83
CA LEU A 157 -5.93 -4.89 23.39
C LEU A 157 -4.67 -5.06 24.29
N MET A 158 -3.52 -4.58 23.81
CA MET A 158 -2.27 -4.62 24.60
C MET A 158 -2.39 -3.83 25.91
N PHE A 159 -3.00 -2.65 25.89
CA PHE A 159 -3.27 -1.88 27.11
C PHE A 159 -4.21 -2.60 28.07
N TYR A 160 -5.20 -3.30 27.54
CA TYR A 160 -6.13 -4.09 28.34
C TYR A 160 -5.43 -5.27 29.03
N GLN A 161 -4.49 -5.93 28.34
CA GLN A 161 -3.75 -7.07 28.89
C GLN A 161 -2.64 -6.61 29.84
N ASN A 162 -1.77 -5.71 29.42
CA ASN A 162 -0.68 -5.19 30.23
C ASN A 162 -0.19 -3.83 29.73
N TRP A 163 -0.51 -2.77 30.47
CA TRP A 163 -0.16 -1.40 30.09
C TRP A 163 1.35 -1.13 30.07
N LYS A 164 2.15 -1.80 30.95
CA LYS A 164 3.61 -1.63 30.99
C LYS A 164 4.27 -2.13 29.69
N LEU A 165 3.82 -3.30 29.20
CA LEU A 165 4.29 -3.88 27.96
C LEU A 165 3.79 -3.10 26.73
N ALA A 166 2.58 -2.55 26.78
CA ALA A 166 2.03 -1.71 25.73
C ALA A 166 2.85 -0.42 25.51
N ILE A 167 3.29 0.24 26.56
CA ILE A 167 4.16 1.43 26.45
C ILE A 167 5.48 1.09 25.77
N PHE A 168 6.10 -0.04 26.12
CA PHE A 168 7.32 -0.49 25.45
C PHE A 168 7.12 -0.69 23.94
N ALA A 169 6.01 -1.31 23.52
CA ALA A 169 5.69 -1.50 22.11
C ALA A 169 5.45 -0.17 21.38
N ILE A 170 4.75 0.79 22.00
CA ILE A 170 4.49 2.11 21.39
C ILE A 170 5.79 2.87 21.12
N PHE A 171 6.81 2.72 21.95
CA PHE A 171 8.11 3.36 21.73
C PHE A 171 8.78 2.94 20.40
N MET A 172 8.45 1.76 19.87
CA MET A 172 8.97 1.27 18.59
C MET A 172 8.25 1.86 17.36
N ILE A 173 7.03 2.39 17.52
CA ILE A 173 6.24 2.94 16.39
C ILE A 173 6.95 4.12 15.70
N PRO A 174 7.49 5.14 16.41
CA PRO A 174 8.21 6.25 15.78
C PRO A 174 9.46 5.79 15.03
N LEU A 175 10.17 4.78 15.53
CA LEU A 175 11.36 4.23 14.89
C LEU A 175 11.01 3.59 13.54
N ALA A 176 9.99 2.73 13.52
CA ALA A 176 9.48 2.12 12.30
C ALA A 176 8.96 3.17 11.30
N GLY A 177 8.23 4.19 11.79
CA GLY A 177 7.72 5.30 10.98
C GLY A 177 8.82 6.14 10.34
N GLY A 178 9.91 6.42 11.06
CA GLY A 178 11.09 7.13 10.54
C GLY A 178 11.77 6.37 9.40
N LEU A 179 11.95 5.06 9.55
CA LEU A 179 12.51 4.20 8.52
C LEU A 179 11.61 4.12 7.29
N ALA A 180 10.30 3.92 7.49
CA ALA A 180 9.32 3.90 6.40
C ALA A 180 9.30 5.22 5.61
N LYS A 181 9.38 6.38 6.29
CA LYS A 181 9.43 7.70 5.66
C LYS A 181 10.66 7.85 4.75
N ASN A 182 11.84 7.39 5.19
CA ASN A 182 13.06 7.47 4.41
C ASN A 182 13.01 6.56 3.17
N LEU A 183 12.49 5.34 3.31
CA LEU A 183 12.28 4.43 2.19
C LEU A 183 11.26 5.01 1.20
N GLY A 184 10.14 5.54 1.70
CA GLY A 184 9.10 6.16 0.88
C GLY A 184 9.62 7.32 0.02
N LYS A 185 10.48 8.19 0.57
CA LYS A 185 11.12 9.28 -0.20
C LYS A 185 11.99 8.75 -1.34
N LYS A 186 12.79 7.69 -1.09
CA LYS A 186 13.66 7.09 -2.11
C LYS A 186 12.84 6.42 -3.23
N VAL A 187 11.79 5.70 -2.86
CA VAL A 187 10.87 5.07 -3.82
C VAL A 187 10.16 6.15 -4.64
N GLY A 188 9.62 7.19 -4.01
CA GLY A 188 8.92 8.27 -4.71
C GLY A 188 9.79 8.94 -5.76
N LYS A 189 11.05 9.28 -5.42
CA LYS A 189 11.99 9.87 -6.39
C LYS A 189 12.26 8.92 -7.57
N ALA A 190 12.56 7.65 -7.28
CA ALA A 190 12.87 6.67 -8.33
C ALA A 190 11.64 6.39 -9.23
N THR A 191 10.42 6.39 -8.68
CA THR A 191 9.19 6.21 -9.45
C THR A 191 8.93 7.40 -10.40
N THR A 192 9.19 8.64 -9.96
CA THR A 192 9.08 9.81 -10.83
C THR A 192 10.07 9.72 -12.00
N GLU A 193 11.33 9.39 -11.73
CA GLU A 193 12.36 9.20 -12.75
C GLU A 193 11.98 8.08 -13.74
N ALA A 194 11.47 6.96 -13.27
CA ALA A 194 10.99 5.86 -14.13
C ALA A 194 9.81 6.28 -15.01
N GLY A 195 8.90 7.10 -14.48
CA GLY A 195 7.79 7.67 -15.26
C GLY A 195 8.26 8.57 -16.41
N GLU A 196 9.29 9.40 -16.19
CA GLU A 196 9.88 10.25 -17.22
C GLU A 196 10.56 9.41 -18.32
N ILE A 197 11.30 8.35 -17.93
CA ILE A 197 11.93 7.42 -18.88
C ILE A 197 10.87 6.68 -19.71
N SER A 198 9.81 6.21 -19.06
CA SER A 198 8.67 5.56 -19.73
C SER A 198 8.00 6.49 -20.74
N GLY A 199 7.86 7.79 -20.41
CA GLY A 199 7.37 8.79 -21.34
C GLY A 199 8.30 8.99 -22.54
N ARG A 200 9.61 9.04 -22.34
CA ARG A 200 10.61 9.11 -23.44
C ARG A 200 10.56 7.88 -24.34
N LEU A 201 10.46 6.69 -23.75
CA LEU A 201 10.34 5.44 -24.51
C LEU A 201 9.08 5.42 -25.35
N THR A 202 7.93 5.82 -24.78
CA THR A 202 6.66 5.89 -25.52
C THR A 202 6.74 6.87 -26.69
N SER A 203 7.41 8.02 -26.50
CA SER A 203 7.61 8.98 -27.57
C SER A 203 8.49 8.40 -28.68
N LEU A 204 9.64 7.82 -28.34
CA LEU A 204 10.55 7.21 -29.30
C LEU A 204 9.86 6.10 -30.12
N LEU A 205 9.13 5.19 -29.45
CA LEU A 205 8.38 4.13 -30.15
C LEU A 205 7.32 4.70 -31.08
N SER A 206 6.62 5.75 -30.66
CA SER A 206 5.64 6.44 -31.53
C SER A 206 6.30 7.05 -32.77
N ASP A 207 7.49 7.63 -32.62
CA ASP A 207 8.24 8.23 -33.72
C ASP A 207 8.78 7.15 -34.68
N ILE A 208 9.31 6.04 -34.16
CA ILE A 208 9.72 4.87 -34.93
C ILE A 208 8.55 4.33 -35.78
N PHE A 209 7.36 4.18 -35.20
CA PHE A 209 6.18 3.71 -35.93
C PHE A 209 5.75 4.67 -37.03
N ARG A 210 5.78 5.98 -36.77
CA ARG A 210 5.46 7.00 -37.79
C ARG A 210 6.49 7.06 -38.91
N ALA A 211 7.76 6.98 -38.57
CA ALA A 211 8.88 7.08 -39.49
C ALA A 211 9.31 5.73 -40.09
N SER A 212 8.58 4.63 -39.82
CA SER A 212 9.00 3.25 -40.16
C SER A 212 9.43 3.05 -41.64
N LYS A 213 8.75 3.72 -42.57
CA LYS A 213 9.13 3.70 -44.01
C LYS A 213 10.47 4.41 -44.25
N MET A 214 10.69 5.57 -43.63
CA MET A 214 11.91 6.36 -43.79
C MET A 214 13.10 5.64 -43.13
N ILE A 215 12.93 5.05 -41.95
CA ILE A 215 13.96 4.26 -41.27
C ILE A 215 14.47 3.15 -42.21
N ARG A 216 13.54 2.43 -42.89
CA ARG A 216 13.90 1.37 -43.85
C ARG A 216 14.56 1.91 -45.12
N ILE A 217 14.09 3.04 -45.67
CA ILE A 217 14.69 3.66 -46.84
C ILE A 217 16.13 4.10 -46.57
N TYR A 218 16.38 4.65 -45.38
CA TYR A 218 17.70 5.12 -44.99
C TYR A 218 18.56 4.05 -44.29
N GLN A 219 18.05 2.80 -44.15
CA GLN A 219 18.75 1.68 -43.50
C GLN A 219 19.22 2.02 -42.05
N LYS A 220 18.36 2.69 -41.30
CA LYS A 220 18.67 3.15 -39.92
C LYS A 220 18.08 2.27 -38.83
N GLU A 221 17.68 1.00 -39.15
CA GLU A 221 17.05 0.09 -38.21
C GLU A 221 17.96 -0.22 -36.99
N GLU A 222 19.25 -0.43 -37.22
CA GLU A 222 20.18 -0.74 -36.14
C GLU A 222 20.40 0.45 -35.18
N GLU A 223 20.44 1.68 -35.72
CA GLU A 223 20.56 2.90 -34.93
C GLU A 223 19.32 3.10 -34.01
N GLU A 224 18.12 2.93 -34.58
CA GLU A 224 16.89 3.06 -33.79
C GLU A 224 16.70 1.91 -32.79
N LYS A 225 17.14 0.70 -33.12
CA LYS A 225 17.18 -0.44 -32.21
C LYS A 225 18.12 -0.18 -31.03
N GLU A 226 19.29 0.38 -31.26
CA GLU A 226 20.23 0.72 -30.20
C GLU A 226 19.66 1.82 -29.31
N ASN A 227 19.08 2.88 -29.88
CA ASN A 227 18.44 3.97 -29.16
C ASN A 227 17.30 3.44 -28.26
N ALA A 228 16.41 2.61 -28.80
CA ALA A 228 15.33 2.01 -28.03
C ALA A 228 15.86 1.06 -26.94
N GLY A 229 16.88 0.25 -27.27
CA GLY A 229 17.53 -0.66 -26.34
C GLY A 229 18.14 0.05 -25.14
N ASN A 230 18.79 1.19 -25.37
CA ASN A 230 19.39 2.01 -24.31
C ASN A 230 18.34 2.57 -23.35
N ILE A 231 17.24 3.11 -23.86
CA ILE A 231 16.14 3.64 -23.03
C ILE A 231 15.43 2.50 -22.26
N ILE A 232 15.21 1.34 -22.89
CA ILE A 232 14.62 0.17 -22.23
C ILE A 232 15.55 -0.29 -21.09
N THR A 233 16.86 -0.38 -21.31
CA THR A 233 17.82 -0.76 -20.30
C THR A 233 17.84 0.23 -19.13
N GLU A 234 17.78 1.53 -19.43
CA GLU A 234 17.65 2.57 -18.39
C GLU A 234 16.38 2.38 -17.56
N LEU A 235 15.24 2.11 -18.21
CA LEU A 235 13.96 1.88 -17.53
C LEU A 235 14.00 0.62 -16.65
N VAL A 236 14.56 -0.47 -17.16
CA VAL A 236 14.74 -1.72 -16.40
C VAL A 236 15.59 -1.47 -15.15
N ASN A 237 16.71 -0.78 -15.28
CA ASN A 237 17.59 -0.46 -14.15
C ASN A 237 16.87 0.41 -13.10
N LYS A 238 16.05 1.36 -13.52
CA LYS A 238 15.24 2.17 -12.60
C LYS A 238 14.18 1.34 -11.89
N ASN A 239 13.49 0.45 -12.60
CA ASN A 239 12.49 -0.44 -12.00
C ASN A 239 13.12 -1.42 -10.99
N ILE A 240 14.31 -1.98 -11.32
CA ILE A 240 15.08 -2.81 -10.37
C ILE A 240 15.46 -2.00 -9.13
N ARG A 241 15.88 -0.74 -9.30
CA ARG A 241 16.21 0.15 -8.16
C ARG A 241 14.98 0.42 -7.28
N ILE A 242 13.81 0.69 -7.87
CA ILE A 242 12.55 0.87 -7.13
C ILE A 242 12.23 -0.39 -6.34
N ALA A 243 12.23 -1.56 -7.00
CA ALA A 243 11.96 -2.84 -6.37
C ALA A 243 12.96 -3.14 -5.25
N SER A 244 14.27 -2.91 -5.48
CA SER A 244 15.31 -3.14 -4.48
C SER A 244 15.14 -2.26 -3.24
N VAL A 245 14.71 -1.01 -3.40
CA VAL A 245 14.44 -0.12 -2.25
C VAL A 245 13.19 -0.57 -1.49
N MET A 246 12.14 -0.99 -2.21
CA MET A 246 10.91 -1.51 -1.58
C MET A 246 11.18 -2.82 -0.82
N LEU A 247 11.94 -3.73 -1.40
CA LEU A 247 12.28 -5.01 -0.79
C LEU A 247 13.13 -4.88 0.48
N ARG A 248 13.89 -3.79 0.65
CA ARG A 248 14.63 -3.52 1.90
C ARG A 248 13.72 -3.26 3.09
N ALA A 249 12.46 -2.90 2.87
CA ALA A 249 11.50 -2.69 3.96
C ALA A 249 11.29 -3.97 4.77
N THR A 250 11.16 -5.13 4.12
CA THR A 250 10.88 -6.41 4.79
C THR A 250 11.99 -6.80 5.78
N PRO A 251 13.28 -6.95 5.39
CA PRO A 251 14.31 -7.35 6.33
C PRO A 251 14.55 -6.32 7.44
N ILE A 252 14.36 -5.03 7.17
CA ILE A 252 14.44 -3.99 8.21
C ILE A 252 13.32 -4.18 9.24
N MET A 253 12.10 -4.42 8.78
CA MET A 253 10.96 -4.65 9.67
C MET A 253 11.07 -5.98 10.44
N GLU A 254 11.61 -7.03 9.82
CA GLU A 254 11.90 -8.31 10.48
C GLU A 254 12.95 -8.15 11.58
N ALA A 255 14.03 -7.43 11.31
CA ALA A 255 15.04 -7.12 12.33
C ALA A 255 14.45 -6.32 13.49
N LEU A 256 13.66 -5.28 13.20
CA LEU A 256 12.97 -4.51 14.25
C LEU A 256 12.01 -5.39 15.06
N THR A 257 11.27 -6.28 14.43
CA THR A 257 10.37 -7.22 15.11
C THR A 257 11.17 -8.17 15.99
N GLY A 258 12.31 -8.69 15.52
CA GLY A 258 13.21 -9.52 16.33
C GLY A 258 13.75 -8.79 17.55
N PHE A 259 14.20 -7.55 17.41
CA PHE A 259 14.63 -6.70 18.53
C PHE A 259 13.48 -6.44 19.52
N MET A 260 12.27 -6.21 19.00
CA MET A 260 11.10 -5.98 19.83
C MET A 260 10.73 -7.23 20.66
N ILE A 261 10.71 -8.41 20.03
CA ILE A 261 10.42 -9.68 20.70
C ILE A 261 11.48 -9.97 21.77
N ALA A 262 12.78 -9.84 21.42
CA ALA A 262 13.87 -10.07 22.37
C ALA A 262 13.78 -9.11 23.57
N GLY A 263 13.55 -7.82 23.31
CA GLY A 263 13.37 -6.81 24.37
C GLY A 263 12.13 -7.09 25.22
N PHE A 264 11.05 -7.54 24.61
CA PHE A 264 9.82 -7.92 25.30
C PHE A 264 10.05 -9.12 26.24
N ILE A 265 10.71 -10.17 25.77
CA ILE A 265 11.06 -11.36 26.57
C ILE A 265 11.97 -10.96 27.73
N PHE A 266 13.00 -10.16 27.47
CA PHE A 266 13.93 -9.69 28.49
C PHE A 266 13.23 -8.86 29.57
N TYR A 267 12.37 -7.92 29.19
CA TYR A 267 11.65 -7.06 30.10
C TYR A 267 10.60 -7.83 30.92
N SER A 268 9.87 -8.74 30.27
CA SER A 268 8.90 -9.61 30.93
C SER A 268 9.58 -10.54 31.95
N GLY A 269 10.73 -11.12 31.58
CA GLY A 269 11.53 -11.93 32.53
C GLY A 269 11.95 -11.16 33.74
N LYS A 270 12.31 -9.88 33.59
CA LYS A 270 12.63 -9.01 34.75
C LYS A 270 11.41 -8.74 35.63
N LEU A 271 10.24 -8.49 35.04
CA LEU A 271 8.98 -8.27 35.75
C LEU A 271 8.48 -9.53 36.49
N ILE A 272 8.68 -10.71 35.89
CA ILE A 272 8.33 -11.99 36.51
C ILE A 272 9.26 -12.23 37.76
N ASN A 273 10.56 -12.01 37.59
CA ASN A 273 11.51 -12.16 38.70
C ASN A 273 11.29 -11.16 39.86
N SER A 274 10.72 -9.98 39.56
CA SER A 274 10.33 -9.01 40.60
C SER A 274 8.96 -9.29 41.23
N GLY A 275 8.24 -10.31 40.79
CA GLY A 275 6.90 -10.65 41.29
C GLY A 275 5.78 -9.71 40.81
N GLU A 276 6.07 -8.80 39.86
CA GLU A 276 5.11 -7.83 39.35
C GLU A 276 4.26 -8.37 38.18
N LEU A 277 4.61 -9.55 37.64
CA LEU A 277 3.92 -10.17 36.54
C LEU A 277 3.78 -11.67 36.79
N GLU A 278 2.56 -12.19 36.66
CA GLU A 278 2.34 -13.63 36.64
C GLU A 278 2.74 -14.23 35.30
N ILE A 279 3.34 -15.43 35.32
CA ILE A 279 3.74 -16.18 34.08
C ILE A 279 2.58 -16.30 33.11
N ASN A 280 1.34 -16.34 33.63
CA ASN A 280 0.11 -16.47 32.83
C ASN A 280 -0.33 -15.17 32.12
N SER A 281 0.29 -14.02 32.41
CA SER A 281 -0.04 -12.71 31.79
C SER A 281 0.91 -12.34 30.63
N PHE A 282 1.74 -13.27 30.23
CA PHE A 282 2.68 -13.19 29.11
C PHE A 282 2.09 -13.89 27.87
#